data_6126c8600860753325b94ad518f919cb
#
_entry.id   6126c8600860753325b94ad518f919cb
#
_cell.length_a   1.000
_cell.length_b   1.000
_cell.length_c   1.000
_cell.angle_alpha   90.00
_cell.angle_beta   90.00
_cell.angle_gamma   90.00
#
_symmetry.space_group_name_H-M   'P 1'
#
loop_
_entity.id
_entity.type
_entity.pdbx_description
1 polymer ?
#
loop_
_entity_poly.entity_id
_entity_poly.type
_entity_poly.pdbx_seq_one_letter_code
_entity_poly.pdbx_strand_id
1 'polypeptide(L)'
;MVYQLAYHLLGTREEALDLSQEVFLRVFRTLGAFRGQSSLRTWIYRIVINQARNRQRWWRRRRQSDQVSLDQHVLDHGELRQPGDAAAPDRLLVRKEAAARLWSALDRLPFDQRTAVVLREFDGLSYEEIAFSLDIAVGTVKSRLTRARQALRADLTEARA
;
A
#
# COMPACT_ATOMS: atom_id res chain seq x y z
N MET A 1 7.96 -2.87 8.52
CA MET A 1 7.53 -1.50 8.21
C MET A 1 7.78 -1.13 6.74
N VAL A 2 9.00 -0.73 6.30
CA VAL A 2 9.28 -0.25 4.91
C VAL A 2 8.86 -1.28 3.87
N TYR A 3 9.35 -2.52 3.96
CA TYR A 3 9.01 -3.60 3.05
C TYR A 3 7.50 -3.88 2.99
N GLN A 4 6.83 -3.96 4.14
CA GLN A 4 5.39 -4.22 4.19
C GLN A 4 4.59 -3.14 3.47
N LEU A 5 4.90 -1.85 3.75
CA LEU A 5 4.24 -0.76 3.04
C LEU A 5 4.54 -0.79 1.55
N ALA A 6 5.80 -1.00 1.15
CA ALA A 6 6.18 -1.13 -0.25
C ALA A 6 5.40 -2.25 -0.95
N TYR A 7 5.30 -3.42 -0.29
CA TYR A 7 4.55 -4.56 -0.81
C TYR A 7 3.06 -4.26 -0.97
N HIS A 8 2.43 -3.62 0.02
CA HIS A 8 1.02 -3.22 -0.06
C HIS A 8 0.74 -2.17 -1.16
N LEU A 9 1.73 -1.36 -1.52
CA LEU A 9 1.58 -0.34 -2.54
C LEU A 9 1.91 -0.82 -3.96
N LEU A 10 2.85 -1.76 -4.11
CA LEU A 10 3.36 -2.21 -5.40
C LEU A 10 2.85 -3.60 -5.80
N GLY A 11 2.47 -4.44 -4.83
CA GLY A 11 1.81 -5.72 -5.03
C GLY A 11 2.73 -6.90 -5.34
N THR A 12 4.02 -6.70 -5.60
CA THR A 12 4.96 -7.78 -5.87
C THR A 12 6.14 -7.77 -4.89
N ARG A 13 6.66 -8.96 -4.58
CA ARG A 13 7.79 -9.13 -3.66
C ARG A 13 9.06 -8.47 -4.20
N GLU A 14 9.33 -8.65 -5.48
CA GLU A 14 10.50 -8.12 -6.15
C GLU A 14 10.55 -6.60 -6.06
N GLU A 15 9.47 -5.94 -6.49
CA GLU A 15 9.35 -4.49 -6.44
C GLU A 15 9.40 -3.93 -5.01
N ALA A 16 8.83 -4.65 -4.04
CA ALA A 16 8.88 -4.26 -2.64
C ALA A 16 10.30 -4.33 -2.07
N LEU A 17 11.08 -5.35 -2.43
CA LEU A 17 12.49 -5.47 -2.04
C LEU A 17 13.34 -4.36 -2.65
N ASP A 18 13.22 -4.14 -3.95
CA ASP A 18 13.94 -3.09 -4.66
C ASP A 18 13.61 -1.71 -4.10
N LEU A 19 12.33 -1.41 -3.92
CA LEU A 19 11.90 -0.16 -3.33
C LEU A 19 12.44 0.00 -1.90
N SER A 20 12.45 -1.06 -1.12
CA SER A 20 12.97 -1.01 0.26
C SER A 20 14.46 -0.64 0.28
N GLN A 21 15.27 -1.20 -0.62
CA GLN A 21 16.68 -0.85 -0.74
C GLN A 21 16.87 0.62 -1.14
N GLU A 22 16.12 1.10 -2.13
CA GLU A 22 16.16 2.51 -2.53
C GLU A 22 15.77 3.45 -1.40
N VAL A 23 14.74 3.09 -0.63
CA VAL A 23 14.27 3.85 0.53
C VAL A 23 15.37 3.92 1.60
N PHE A 24 16.01 2.80 1.95
CA PHE A 24 17.09 2.81 2.95
C PHE A 24 18.28 3.64 2.50
N LEU A 25 18.69 3.55 1.24
CA LEU A 25 19.73 4.41 0.69
C LEU A 25 19.33 5.90 0.75
N ARG A 26 18.07 6.20 0.45
CA ARG A 26 17.56 7.58 0.56
C ARG A 26 17.54 8.07 1.99
N VAL A 27 17.04 7.25 2.92
CA VAL A 27 17.05 7.56 4.36
C VAL A 27 18.47 7.85 4.83
N PHE A 28 19.41 6.98 4.52
CA PHE A 28 20.82 7.16 4.92
C PHE A 28 21.40 8.50 4.42
N ARG A 29 21.15 8.85 3.16
CA ARG A 29 21.65 10.10 2.56
C ARG A 29 20.99 11.36 3.12
N THR A 30 19.74 11.25 3.59
CA THR A 30 18.94 12.43 3.98
C THR A 30 18.67 12.51 5.48
N LEU A 31 19.14 11.54 6.27
CA LEU A 31 18.92 11.48 7.72
C LEU A 31 19.48 12.72 8.43
N GLY A 32 20.64 13.24 8.00
CA GLY A 32 21.23 14.46 8.55
C GLY A 32 20.39 15.73 8.33
N ALA A 33 19.46 15.71 7.37
CA ALA A 33 18.52 16.80 7.10
C ALA A 33 17.18 16.67 7.84
N PHE A 34 16.98 15.56 8.57
CA PHE A 34 15.77 15.36 9.36
C PHE A 34 15.72 16.34 10.55
N ARG A 35 14.73 17.22 10.57
CA ARG A 35 14.59 18.31 11.56
C ARG A 35 13.58 18.01 12.68
N GLY A 36 13.11 16.77 12.82
CA GLY A 36 12.14 16.42 13.87
C GLY A 36 10.74 17.00 13.72
N GLN A 37 10.34 17.43 12.51
CA GLN A 37 8.99 17.97 12.24
C GLN A 37 7.88 16.92 12.35
N SER A 38 8.22 15.66 12.43
CA SER A 38 7.34 14.51 12.66
C SER A 38 8.13 13.41 13.36
N SER A 39 7.48 12.27 13.67
CA SER A 39 8.24 11.09 14.06
C SER A 39 9.14 10.63 12.90
N LEU A 40 10.30 10.04 13.23
CA LEU A 40 11.18 9.46 12.21
C LEU A 40 10.43 8.39 11.37
N ARG A 41 9.55 7.64 12.00
CA ARG A 41 8.67 6.66 11.36
C ARG A 41 7.81 7.31 10.27
N THR A 42 7.11 8.39 10.61
CA THR A 42 6.22 9.13 9.69
C THR A 42 7.01 9.74 8.52
N TRP A 43 8.21 10.25 8.80
CA TRP A 43 9.10 10.77 7.77
C TRP A 43 9.58 9.67 6.79
N ILE A 44 9.91 8.48 7.29
CA ILE A 44 10.26 7.32 6.45
C ILE A 44 9.06 6.91 5.59
N TYR A 45 7.85 6.87 6.14
CA TYR A 45 6.63 6.60 5.35
C TYR A 45 6.48 7.56 4.17
N ARG A 46 6.73 8.85 4.37
CA ARG A 46 6.72 9.84 3.28
C ARG A 46 7.71 9.49 2.18
N ILE A 47 8.90 9.02 2.53
CA ILE A 47 9.91 8.58 1.54
C ILE A 47 9.41 7.37 0.76
N VAL A 48 8.90 6.32 1.45
CA VAL A 48 8.36 5.11 0.80
C VAL A 48 7.26 5.47 -0.19
N ILE A 49 6.28 6.26 0.24
CA ILE A 49 5.12 6.62 -0.57
C ILE A 49 5.53 7.42 -1.81
N ASN A 50 6.43 8.38 -1.67
CA ASN A 50 6.92 9.17 -2.79
C ASN A 50 7.65 8.30 -3.83
N GLN A 51 8.48 7.36 -3.39
CA GLN A 51 9.16 6.42 -4.28
C GLN A 51 8.18 5.48 -4.97
N ALA A 52 7.23 4.89 -4.23
CA ALA A 52 6.20 4.02 -4.79
C ALA A 52 5.33 4.76 -5.82
N ARG A 53 4.94 6.02 -5.52
CA ARG A 53 4.17 6.86 -6.45
C ARG A 53 4.93 7.15 -7.74
N ASN A 54 6.23 7.43 -7.65
CA ASN A 54 7.07 7.67 -8.81
C ASN A 54 7.20 6.42 -9.69
N ARG A 55 7.39 5.23 -9.09
CA ARG A 55 7.39 3.95 -9.81
C ARG A 55 6.07 3.72 -10.54
N GLN A 56 4.95 3.90 -9.85
CA GLN A 56 3.63 3.71 -10.46
C GLN A 56 3.39 4.67 -11.63
N ARG A 57 3.80 5.96 -11.51
CA ARG A 57 3.71 6.92 -12.61
C ARG A 57 4.57 6.51 -13.81
N TRP A 58 5.77 5.98 -13.55
CA TRP A 58 6.66 5.50 -14.59
C TRP A 58 6.06 4.31 -15.34
N TRP A 59 5.47 3.32 -14.63
CA TRP A 59 4.79 2.19 -15.25
C TRP A 59 3.58 2.60 -16.06
N ARG A 60 2.76 3.53 -15.56
CA ARG A 60 1.62 4.05 -16.33
C ARG A 60 2.06 4.68 -17.64
N ARG A 61 3.13 5.49 -17.64
CA ARG A 61 3.67 6.09 -18.86
C ARG A 61 4.19 5.03 -19.83
N ARG A 62 4.92 4.04 -19.33
CA ARG A 62 5.47 2.97 -20.17
C ARG A 62 4.38 2.10 -20.78
N ARG A 63 3.32 1.76 -20.04
CA ARG A 63 2.16 1.02 -20.58
C ARG A 63 1.38 1.82 -21.63
N GLN A 64 1.37 3.13 -21.57
CA GLN A 64 0.76 3.99 -22.59
C GLN A 64 1.61 4.10 -23.86
N SER A 65 2.94 4.00 -23.74
CA SER A 65 3.86 4.02 -24.89
C SER A 65 3.96 2.65 -25.59
N ASP A 66 3.87 1.59 -24.80
CA ASP A 66 3.88 0.22 -25.32
C ASP A 66 2.43 -0.23 -25.50
N GLN A 67 1.90 -0.17 -26.71
CA GLN A 67 0.63 -0.81 -27.12
C GLN A 67 0.74 -2.34 -27.06
N VAL A 68 1.32 -2.91 -26.01
CA VAL A 68 1.52 -4.32 -25.84
C VAL A 68 0.83 -4.81 -24.60
N SER A 69 -0.19 -5.65 -24.85
CA SER A 69 -0.68 -6.76 -24.05
C SER A 69 -0.91 -6.51 -22.55
N LEU A 70 -2.18 -6.54 -22.24
CA LEU A 70 -2.76 -6.79 -20.92
C LEU A 70 -2.33 -8.17 -20.37
N ASP A 71 -1.06 -8.34 -20.03
CA ASP A 71 -0.69 -9.36 -19.08
C ASP A 71 -0.93 -8.78 -17.68
N GLN A 72 -2.04 -9.27 -17.11
CA GLN A 72 -2.37 -9.10 -15.73
C GLN A 72 -1.12 -9.41 -14.89
N HIS A 73 -0.53 -8.40 -14.28
CA HIS A 73 0.23 -8.62 -13.07
C HIS A 73 -0.75 -9.20 -12.05
N VAL A 74 -0.82 -10.51 -11.99
CA VAL A 74 -1.39 -11.22 -10.86
C VAL A 74 -0.49 -10.86 -9.70
N LEU A 75 -0.97 -9.93 -8.89
CA LEU A 75 -0.27 -9.51 -7.69
C LEU A 75 -0.20 -10.72 -6.77
N ASP A 76 1.01 -11.24 -6.59
CA ASP A 76 1.26 -12.39 -5.73
C ASP A 76 1.19 -11.97 -4.26
N HIS A 77 -0.04 -11.83 -3.75
CA HIS A 77 -0.29 -11.59 -2.33
C HIS A 77 -0.15 -12.85 -1.46
N GLY A 78 0.49 -13.90 -2.02
CA GLY A 78 0.48 -15.25 -1.47
C GLY A 78 1.14 -15.46 -0.11
N GLU A 79 1.98 -14.56 0.42
CA GLU A 79 2.71 -14.84 1.66
C GLU A 79 3.01 -13.63 2.55
N LEU A 80 1.98 -12.99 3.08
CA LEU A 80 2.15 -12.32 4.37
C LEU A 80 1.80 -13.32 5.48
N ARG A 81 2.76 -14.16 5.82
CA ARG A 81 2.71 -15.03 6.99
C ARG A 81 2.66 -14.17 8.24
N GLN A 82 1.49 -14.06 8.89
CA GLN A 82 1.45 -13.69 10.29
C GLN A 82 1.93 -14.90 11.10
N PRO A 83 2.92 -14.74 11.98
CA PRO A 83 3.34 -15.82 12.86
C PRO A 83 2.24 -16.07 13.90
N GLY A 84 1.72 -17.29 13.93
CA GLY A 84 0.94 -17.81 15.03
C GLY A 84 -0.56 -17.85 14.79
N ASP A 85 -1.02 -18.95 14.16
CA ASP A 85 -2.31 -19.54 14.51
C ASP A 85 -2.31 -21.02 14.05
N ALA A 86 -2.33 -21.92 15.02
CA ALA A 86 -2.66 -23.33 14.82
C ALA A 86 -4.17 -23.45 14.59
N ALA A 87 -4.66 -22.93 13.46
CA ALA A 87 -6.07 -23.02 13.09
C ALA A 87 -6.28 -24.27 12.21
N ALA A 88 -7.44 -24.91 12.36
CA ALA A 88 -7.84 -26.05 11.53
C ALA A 88 -7.72 -25.71 10.03
N PRO A 89 -7.35 -26.69 9.15
CA PRO A 89 -7.09 -26.47 7.73
C PRO A 89 -8.18 -25.70 6.99
N ASP A 90 -9.45 -26.00 7.28
CA ASP A 90 -10.62 -25.34 6.67
C ASP A 90 -10.72 -23.85 7.00
N ARG A 91 -10.38 -23.49 8.25
CA ARG A 91 -10.37 -22.08 8.66
C ARG A 91 -9.23 -21.29 8.02
N LEU A 92 -8.10 -21.94 7.76
CA LEU A 92 -6.96 -21.35 7.06
C LEU A 92 -7.30 -21.06 5.59
N LEU A 93 -8.02 -21.96 4.93
CA LEU A 93 -8.44 -21.77 3.55
C LEU A 93 -9.41 -20.59 3.43
N VAL A 94 -10.45 -20.54 4.26
CA VAL A 94 -11.42 -19.42 4.27
C VAL A 94 -10.74 -18.07 4.55
N ARG A 95 -9.76 -18.05 5.48
CA ARG A 95 -8.98 -16.83 5.76
C ARG A 95 -8.13 -16.40 4.57
N LYS A 96 -7.47 -17.34 3.88
CA LYS A 96 -6.67 -17.05 2.67
C LYS A 96 -7.53 -16.47 1.56
N GLU A 97 -8.68 -17.07 1.30
CA GLU A 97 -9.64 -16.58 0.29
C GLU A 97 -10.16 -15.18 0.63
N ALA A 98 -10.54 -14.94 1.90
CA ALA A 98 -10.99 -13.63 2.34
C ALA A 98 -9.87 -12.57 2.22
N ALA A 99 -8.64 -12.92 2.57
CA ALA A 99 -7.48 -12.04 2.41
C ALA A 99 -7.22 -11.74 0.93
N ALA A 100 -7.25 -12.75 0.05
CA ALA A 100 -7.05 -12.57 -1.38
C ALA A 100 -8.11 -11.64 -1.99
N ARG A 101 -9.39 -11.79 -1.60
CA ARG A 101 -10.48 -10.89 -2.02
C ARG A 101 -10.26 -9.45 -1.55
N LEU A 102 -9.86 -9.27 -0.29
CA LEU A 102 -9.56 -7.95 0.26
C LEU A 102 -8.42 -7.26 -0.51
N TRP A 103 -7.32 -7.98 -0.76
CA TRP A 103 -6.20 -7.45 -1.51
C TRP A 103 -6.59 -7.11 -2.95
N SER A 104 -7.33 -7.98 -3.62
CA SER A 104 -7.86 -7.69 -4.96
C SER A 104 -8.75 -6.43 -4.98
N ALA A 105 -9.58 -6.23 -3.97
CA ALA A 105 -10.40 -5.01 -3.85
C ALA A 105 -9.53 -3.75 -3.59
N LEU A 106 -8.49 -3.87 -2.75
CA LEU A 106 -7.54 -2.78 -2.50
C LEU A 106 -6.78 -2.38 -3.76
N ASP A 107 -6.39 -3.35 -4.61
CA ASP A 107 -5.66 -3.08 -5.84
C ASP A 107 -6.49 -2.34 -6.90
N ARG A 108 -7.81 -2.51 -6.87
CA ARG A 108 -8.72 -1.73 -7.72
C ARG A 108 -8.88 -0.28 -7.29
N LEU A 109 -8.52 0.07 -6.05
CA LEU A 109 -8.56 1.46 -5.61
C LEU A 109 -7.52 2.32 -6.32
N PRO A 110 -7.83 3.60 -6.59
CA PRO A 110 -6.83 4.59 -6.95
C PRO A 110 -5.68 4.61 -5.93
N PHE A 111 -4.44 4.73 -6.40
CA PHE A 111 -3.24 4.67 -5.56
C PHE A 111 -3.33 5.49 -4.27
N ASP A 112 -3.80 6.73 -4.38
CA ASP A 112 -3.89 7.63 -3.23
C ASP A 112 -4.94 7.20 -2.19
N GLN A 113 -6.02 6.57 -2.63
CA GLN A 113 -7.05 6.01 -1.75
C GLN A 113 -6.54 4.74 -1.07
N ARG A 114 -5.93 3.82 -1.85
CA ARG A 114 -5.29 2.62 -1.32
C ARG A 114 -4.22 2.97 -0.28
N THR A 115 -3.35 3.93 -0.59
CA THR A 115 -2.30 4.37 0.35
C THR A 115 -2.90 4.88 1.66
N ALA A 116 -3.93 5.70 1.62
CA ALA A 116 -4.57 6.22 2.83
C ALA A 116 -5.18 5.08 3.69
N VAL A 117 -5.82 4.09 3.07
CA VAL A 117 -6.37 2.91 3.78
C VAL A 117 -5.26 2.07 4.39
N VAL A 118 -4.20 1.77 3.64
CA VAL A 118 -3.07 0.98 4.15
C VAL A 118 -2.44 1.65 5.36
N LEU A 119 -2.13 2.93 5.28
CA LEU A 119 -1.55 3.68 6.40
C LEU A 119 -2.47 3.71 7.63
N ARG A 120 -3.79 3.81 7.44
CA ARG A 120 -4.74 3.88 8.55
C ARG A 120 -5.02 2.53 9.17
N GLU A 121 -5.39 1.53 8.37
CA GLU A 121 -5.94 0.26 8.86
C GLU A 121 -4.85 -0.79 9.15
N PHE A 122 -3.73 -0.75 8.41
CA PHE A 122 -2.64 -1.72 8.60
C PHE A 122 -1.48 -1.16 9.42
N ASP A 123 -1.12 0.10 9.22
CA ASP A 123 0.00 0.72 9.92
C ASP A 123 -0.41 1.56 11.15
N GLY A 124 -1.73 1.81 11.32
CA GLY A 124 -2.30 2.47 12.50
C GLY A 124 -1.98 3.96 12.64
N LEU A 125 -1.64 4.65 11.54
CA LEU A 125 -1.30 6.08 11.60
C LEU A 125 -2.53 6.95 11.93
N SER A 126 -2.29 8.06 12.63
CA SER A 126 -3.29 9.10 12.81
C SER A 126 -3.59 9.84 11.50
N TYR A 127 -4.67 10.61 11.45
CA TYR A 127 -4.99 11.41 10.25
C TYR A 127 -3.94 12.49 9.99
N GLU A 128 -3.35 13.03 11.03
CA GLU A 128 -2.27 14.02 10.99
C GLU A 128 -0.98 13.40 10.42
N GLU A 129 -0.62 12.21 10.89
CA GLU A 129 0.55 11.48 10.38
C GLU A 129 0.36 11.07 8.91
N ILE A 130 -0.84 10.64 8.52
CA ILE A 130 -1.17 10.34 7.12
C ILE A 130 -1.08 11.62 6.27
N ALA A 131 -1.65 12.72 6.75
CA ALA A 131 -1.60 14.02 6.07
C ALA A 131 -0.16 14.47 5.82
N PHE A 132 0.70 14.36 6.84
CA PHE A 132 2.12 14.64 6.72
C PHE A 132 2.82 13.71 5.72
N SER A 133 2.57 12.38 5.81
CA SER A 133 3.20 11.39 4.94
C SER A 133 2.81 11.56 3.46
N LEU A 134 1.57 11.99 3.20
CA LEU A 134 1.04 12.19 1.86
C LEU A 134 1.22 13.61 1.33
N ASP A 135 1.65 14.55 2.18
CA ASP A 135 1.76 15.99 1.89
C ASP A 135 0.42 16.60 1.45
N ILE A 136 -0.64 16.36 2.22
CA ILE A 136 -2.02 16.82 1.96
C ILE A 136 -2.69 17.31 3.24
N ALA A 137 -3.79 18.04 3.11
CA ALA A 137 -4.60 18.44 4.25
C ALA A 137 -5.32 17.25 4.91
N VAL A 138 -5.54 17.31 6.23
CA VAL A 138 -6.29 16.28 7.00
C VAL A 138 -7.70 16.07 6.45
N GLY A 139 -8.38 17.13 5.98
CA GLY A 139 -9.67 17.03 5.31
C GLY A 139 -9.63 16.15 4.05
N THR A 140 -8.52 16.22 3.30
CA THR A 140 -8.29 15.37 2.13
C THR A 140 -8.06 13.92 2.51
N VAL A 141 -7.36 13.64 3.64
CA VAL A 141 -7.23 12.28 4.18
C VAL A 141 -8.61 11.69 4.49
N LYS A 142 -9.44 12.43 5.22
CA LYS A 142 -10.81 11.99 5.57
C LYS A 142 -11.63 11.66 4.33
N SER A 143 -11.61 12.52 3.31
CA SER A 143 -12.36 12.28 2.07
C SER A 143 -11.84 11.07 1.27
N ARG A 144 -10.52 10.87 1.21
CA ARG A 144 -9.91 9.68 0.58
C ARG A 144 -10.30 8.40 1.29
N LEU A 145 -10.25 8.37 2.62
CA LEU A 145 -10.67 7.21 3.41
C LEU A 145 -12.15 6.89 3.24
N THR A 146 -13.02 7.92 3.24
CA THR A 146 -14.46 7.73 3.02
C THR A 146 -14.74 7.10 1.66
N ARG A 147 -14.16 7.64 0.59
CA ARG A 147 -14.34 7.11 -0.77
C ARG A 147 -13.78 5.69 -0.90
N ALA A 148 -12.60 5.44 -0.34
CA ALA A 148 -12.00 4.11 -0.36
C ALA A 148 -12.87 3.08 0.37
N ARG A 149 -13.37 3.39 1.55
CA ARG A 149 -14.26 2.50 2.32
C ARG A 149 -15.57 2.22 1.58
N GLN A 150 -16.14 3.22 0.90
CA GLN A 150 -17.34 3.04 0.07
C GLN A 150 -17.07 2.09 -1.11
N ALA A 151 -15.96 2.29 -1.83
CA ALA A 151 -15.56 1.43 -2.94
C ALA A 151 -15.30 -0.01 -2.47
N LEU A 152 -14.54 -0.19 -1.39
CA LEU A 152 -14.28 -1.52 -0.82
C LEU A 152 -15.56 -2.22 -0.37
N ARG A 153 -16.52 -1.49 0.23
CA ARG A 153 -17.80 -2.07 0.62
C ARG A 153 -18.58 -2.56 -0.60
N ALA A 154 -18.65 -1.78 -1.67
CA ALA A 154 -19.32 -2.18 -2.91
C ALA A 154 -18.68 -3.46 -3.47
N ASP A 155 -17.35 -3.46 -3.69
CA ASP A 155 -16.61 -4.61 -4.22
C ASP A 155 -16.78 -5.89 -3.40
N LEU A 156 -16.69 -5.77 -2.08
CA LEU A 156 -16.80 -6.94 -1.18
C LEU A 156 -18.23 -7.44 -1.00
N THR A 157 -19.25 -6.60 -1.28
CA THR A 157 -20.67 -7.01 -1.25
C THR A 157 -21.03 -7.72 -2.54
N GLU A 158 -20.62 -7.23 -3.70
CA GLU A 158 -20.87 -7.85 -5.00
C GLU A 158 -20.23 -9.25 -5.10
N ALA A 159 -19.07 -9.45 -4.49
CA ALA A 159 -18.39 -10.75 -4.44
C ALA A 159 -19.08 -11.80 -3.54
N ARG A 160 -20.14 -11.41 -2.82
CA ARG A 160 -20.95 -12.31 -1.97
C ARG A 160 -22.26 -12.75 -2.62
N ALA A 161 -22.69 -12.06 -3.65
CA ALA A 161 -23.91 -12.37 -4.40
C ALA A 161 -23.65 -13.38 -5.50
#